data_b59795a9c009a07e7964c02da0a37920
#
_entry.id   b59795a9c009a07e7964c02da0a37920
#
_cell.length_a   1.000
_cell.length_b   1.000
_cell.length_c   1.000
_cell.angle_alpha   90.00
_cell.angle_beta   90.00
_cell.angle_gamma   90.00
#
_symmetry.space_group_name_H-M   'P 1'
#
loop_
_entity.id
_entity.type
_entity.pdbx_description
1 polymer ?
#
loop_
_entity_poly.entity_id
_entity_poly.type
_entity_poly.pdbx_seq_one_letter_code
_entity_poly.pdbx_strand_id
1 'polypeptide(L)'
;KLPFEIMEREFLSQFGAAAPVMREYFTRVRERTEKGLYEVQKKPPLEREQVPDDSRLYNTVMAANCDKWFAEDLAIIDRAAKTPGLTEVELKRVELRRLICEHARRTHRFLLARDSMDKKSFTKEALDLLDYRIGIVKDLPDSWGRVFRSQPAEVKWWRSVPRKIISKAFPEMELND
;
A
#
# COMPACT_ATOMS: atom_id res chain seq x y z
N LYS A 1 12.88 -2.47 -27.56
CA LYS A 1 11.95 -2.52 -26.41
C LYS A 1 11.07 -3.73 -26.58
N LEU A 2 10.91 -4.58 -25.54
CA LEU A 2 9.93 -5.66 -25.55
C LEU A 2 8.51 -5.08 -25.57
N PRO A 3 7.58 -5.65 -26.33
CA PRO A 3 6.16 -5.28 -26.26
C PRO A 3 5.61 -5.46 -24.85
N PHE A 4 4.67 -4.58 -24.45
CA PHE A 4 4.07 -4.60 -23.11
C PHE A 4 3.45 -5.96 -22.77
N GLU A 5 2.79 -6.59 -23.72
CA GLU A 5 2.12 -7.88 -23.57
C GLU A 5 3.09 -9.02 -23.21
N ILE A 6 4.33 -8.94 -23.74
CA ILE A 6 5.37 -9.92 -23.42
C ILE A 6 5.83 -9.71 -21.97
N MET A 7 6.10 -8.48 -21.58
CA MET A 7 6.50 -8.14 -20.21
C MET A 7 5.41 -8.51 -19.19
N GLU A 8 4.15 -8.20 -19.51
CA GLU A 8 3.01 -8.57 -18.66
C GLU A 8 2.90 -10.09 -18.50
N ARG A 9 3.01 -10.84 -19.62
CA ARG A 9 2.96 -12.31 -19.57
C ARG A 9 4.10 -12.90 -18.74
N GLU A 10 5.32 -12.43 -18.92
CA GLU A 10 6.48 -12.86 -18.14
C GLU A 10 6.31 -12.54 -16.65
N PHE A 11 5.83 -11.35 -16.33
CA PHE A 11 5.54 -10.96 -14.96
C PHE A 11 4.47 -11.87 -14.34
N LEU A 12 3.37 -12.09 -15.04
CA LEU A 12 2.26 -12.91 -14.54
C LEU A 12 2.62 -14.39 -14.43
N SER A 13 3.54 -14.91 -15.25
CA SER A 13 4.00 -16.31 -15.17
C SER A 13 4.60 -16.65 -13.80
N GLN A 14 5.09 -15.65 -13.07
CA GLN A 14 5.63 -15.82 -11.72
C GLN A 14 4.59 -16.26 -10.67
N PHE A 15 3.31 -16.17 -11.01
CA PHE A 15 2.19 -16.59 -10.14
C PHE A 15 1.63 -17.97 -10.52
N GLY A 16 2.25 -18.67 -11.49
CA GLY A 16 1.89 -20.01 -11.90
C GLY A 16 0.40 -20.14 -12.23
N ALA A 17 -0.25 -21.14 -11.63
CA ALA A 17 -1.69 -21.39 -11.84
C ALA A 17 -2.59 -20.21 -11.42
N ALA A 18 -2.15 -19.34 -10.52
CA ALA A 18 -2.92 -18.14 -10.13
C ALA A 18 -2.76 -16.97 -11.11
N ALA A 19 -1.93 -17.05 -12.15
CA ALA A 19 -1.69 -15.98 -13.10
C ALA A 19 -2.97 -15.34 -13.68
N PRO A 20 -4.02 -16.08 -14.08
CA PRO A 20 -5.27 -15.48 -14.57
C PRO A 20 -5.97 -14.62 -13.51
N VAL A 21 -6.03 -15.09 -12.26
CA VAL A 21 -6.66 -14.36 -11.15
C VAL A 21 -5.83 -13.14 -10.77
N MET A 22 -4.50 -13.26 -10.77
CA MET A 22 -3.59 -12.14 -10.51
C MET A 22 -3.63 -11.09 -11.63
N ARG A 23 -3.89 -11.48 -12.88
CA ARG A 23 -4.14 -10.54 -13.98
C ARG A 23 -5.36 -9.67 -13.70
N GLU A 24 -6.46 -10.26 -13.22
CA GLU A 24 -7.65 -9.49 -12.83
C GLU A 24 -7.31 -8.44 -11.78
N TYR A 25 -6.58 -8.82 -10.74
CA TYR A 25 -6.10 -7.89 -9.70
C TYR A 25 -5.28 -6.73 -10.29
N PHE A 26 -4.24 -7.03 -11.08
CA PHE A 26 -3.35 -5.99 -11.62
C PHE A 26 -4.07 -5.08 -12.64
N THR A 27 -5.00 -5.61 -13.43
CA THR A 27 -5.81 -4.82 -14.36
C THR A 27 -6.66 -3.82 -13.60
N ARG A 28 -7.36 -4.24 -12.55
CA ARG A 28 -8.17 -3.35 -11.70
C ARG A 28 -7.34 -2.26 -11.04
N VAL A 29 -6.20 -2.62 -10.48
CA VAL A 29 -5.28 -1.64 -9.85
C VAL A 29 -4.78 -0.62 -10.86
N ARG A 30 -4.38 -1.08 -12.05
CA ARG A 30 -3.92 -0.20 -13.14
C ARG A 30 -5.01 0.78 -13.56
N GLU A 31 -6.21 0.28 -13.89
CA GLU A 31 -7.33 1.12 -14.35
C GLU A 31 -7.70 2.21 -13.32
N ARG A 32 -7.72 1.87 -12.03
CA ARG A 32 -7.97 2.85 -10.97
C ARG A 32 -6.84 3.87 -10.84
N THR A 33 -5.60 3.43 -10.94
CA THR A 33 -4.44 4.32 -10.87
C THR A 33 -4.41 5.28 -12.07
N GLU A 34 -4.66 4.78 -13.27
CA GLU A 34 -4.74 5.59 -14.48
C GLU A 34 -5.87 6.62 -14.38
N LYS A 35 -7.04 6.22 -13.90
CA LYS A 35 -8.17 7.12 -13.66
C LYS A 35 -7.83 8.18 -12.61
N GLY A 36 -7.22 7.79 -11.49
CA GLY A 36 -6.80 8.72 -10.44
C GLY A 36 -5.77 9.74 -10.93
N LEU A 37 -4.76 9.28 -11.67
CA LEU A 37 -3.77 10.16 -12.30
C LEU A 37 -4.40 11.12 -13.32
N TYR A 38 -5.32 10.63 -14.13
CA TYR A 38 -6.03 11.44 -15.12
C TYR A 38 -6.84 12.55 -14.45
N GLU A 39 -7.56 12.27 -13.37
CA GLU A 39 -8.32 13.29 -12.63
C GLU A 39 -7.40 14.35 -11.99
N VAL A 40 -6.22 13.94 -11.50
CA VAL A 40 -5.21 14.89 -10.99
C VAL A 40 -4.66 15.77 -12.12
N GLN A 41 -4.39 15.18 -13.30
CA GLN A 41 -3.84 15.91 -14.44
C GLN A 41 -4.81 16.92 -15.06
N LYS A 42 -6.12 16.72 -14.90
CA LYS A 42 -7.13 17.68 -15.33
C LYS A 42 -7.18 18.96 -14.50
N LYS A 43 -6.62 18.97 -13.30
CA LYS A 43 -6.59 20.16 -12.46
C LYS A 43 -5.78 21.28 -13.11
N PRO A 44 -6.18 22.55 -12.93
CA PRO A 44 -5.43 23.69 -13.44
C PRO A 44 -3.96 23.68 -12.99
N PRO A 45 -3.02 24.25 -13.78
CA PRO A 45 -1.62 24.30 -13.41
C PRO A 45 -1.34 24.89 -12.02
N LEU A 46 -2.04 25.97 -11.64
CA LEU A 46 -1.92 26.60 -10.32
C LEU A 46 -2.27 25.65 -9.17
N GLU A 47 -3.28 24.78 -9.36
CA GLU A 47 -3.61 23.75 -8.37
C GLU A 47 -2.60 22.60 -8.38
N ARG A 48 -1.92 22.36 -9.52
CA ARG A 48 -0.84 21.35 -9.62
C ARG A 48 0.43 21.81 -8.90
N GLU A 49 0.77 23.10 -8.98
CA GLU A 49 1.92 23.68 -8.26
C GLU A 49 1.74 23.60 -6.74
N GLN A 50 0.49 23.54 -6.27
CA GLN A 50 0.18 23.29 -4.85
C GLN A 50 0.26 21.81 -4.47
N VAL A 51 0.47 20.90 -5.43
CA VAL A 51 0.75 19.48 -5.20
C VAL A 51 2.27 19.28 -5.31
N PRO A 52 3.03 19.52 -4.24
CA PRO A 52 4.47 19.36 -4.30
C PRO A 52 4.82 17.89 -4.31
N ASP A 53 5.82 17.57 -5.04
CA ASP A 53 6.57 16.34 -5.18
C ASP A 53 5.76 15.04 -5.44
N ASP A 54 6.44 14.02 -5.89
CA ASP A 54 5.89 12.68 -6.17
C ASP A 54 5.17 12.07 -4.97
N SER A 55 5.54 12.42 -3.75
CA SER A 55 4.91 11.91 -2.53
C SER A 55 3.49 12.43 -2.34
N ARG A 56 3.20 13.67 -2.74
CA ARG A 56 1.83 14.20 -2.69
C ARG A 56 0.96 13.67 -3.81
N LEU A 57 1.52 13.46 -5.01
CA LEU A 57 0.79 12.78 -6.08
C LEU A 57 0.38 11.37 -5.64
N TYR A 58 1.30 10.62 -5.03
CA TYR A 58 1.01 9.33 -4.45
C TYR A 58 -0.08 9.42 -3.37
N ASN A 59 0.02 10.36 -2.44
CA ASN A 59 -0.97 10.58 -1.40
C ASN A 59 -2.34 10.94 -1.97
N THR A 60 -2.38 11.76 -3.02
CA THR A 60 -3.64 12.14 -3.70
C THR A 60 -4.27 10.93 -4.39
N VAL A 61 -3.48 10.12 -5.09
CA VAL A 61 -3.96 8.88 -5.72
C VAL A 61 -4.45 7.89 -4.68
N MET A 62 -3.73 7.75 -3.56
CA MET A 62 -4.13 6.88 -2.46
C MET A 62 -5.42 7.36 -1.79
N ALA A 63 -5.59 8.66 -1.59
CA ALA A 63 -6.81 9.24 -1.03
C ALA A 63 -8.03 9.11 -1.98
N ALA A 64 -7.80 9.03 -3.29
CA ALA A 64 -8.85 8.77 -4.27
C ALA A 64 -9.36 7.32 -4.26
N ASN A 65 -8.66 6.39 -3.61
CA ASN A 65 -9.13 5.04 -3.41
C ASN A 65 -10.20 4.99 -2.32
N CYS A 66 -10.84 3.84 -2.15
CA CYS A 66 -11.78 3.62 -1.06
C CYS A 66 -11.60 2.23 -0.44
N ASP A 67 -11.99 2.10 0.80
CA ASP A 67 -11.84 0.84 1.56
C ASP A 67 -12.54 -0.34 0.88
N LYS A 68 -13.66 -0.10 0.19
CA LYS A 68 -14.36 -1.10 -0.61
C LYS A 68 -13.47 -1.69 -1.69
N TRP A 69 -12.73 -0.86 -2.42
CA TRP A 69 -11.86 -1.35 -3.49
C TRP A 69 -10.71 -2.20 -2.96
N PHE A 70 -10.11 -1.81 -1.83
CA PHE A 70 -9.11 -2.65 -1.18
C PHE A 70 -9.68 -3.98 -0.70
N ALA A 71 -10.92 -3.99 -0.19
CA ALA A 71 -11.58 -5.24 0.20
C ALA A 71 -11.84 -6.15 -1.00
N GLU A 72 -12.26 -5.60 -2.14
CA GLU A 72 -12.44 -6.34 -3.39
C GLU A 72 -11.10 -6.89 -3.91
N ASP A 73 -10.03 -6.10 -3.86
CA ASP A 73 -8.69 -6.51 -4.26
C ASP A 73 -8.16 -7.67 -3.38
N LEU A 74 -8.34 -7.57 -2.07
CA LEU A 74 -7.99 -8.63 -1.13
C LEU A 74 -8.77 -9.91 -1.40
N ALA A 75 -10.06 -9.82 -1.72
CA ALA A 75 -10.87 -10.97 -2.09
C ALA A 75 -10.35 -11.66 -3.37
N ILE A 76 -9.86 -10.90 -4.35
CA ILE A 76 -9.22 -11.45 -5.55
C ILE A 76 -7.92 -12.17 -5.18
N ILE A 77 -7.07 -11.54 -4.36
CA ILE A 77 -5.81 -12.13 -3.92
C ILE A 77 -6.04 -13.39 -3.08
N ASP A 78 -7.03 -13.39 -2.18
CA ASP A 78 -7.41 -14.56 -1.38
C ASP A 78 -7.93 -15.71 -2.27
N ARG A 79 -8.60 -15.38 -3.37
CA ARG A 79 -8.99 -16.37 -4.38
C ARG A 79 -7.79 -16.92 -5.14
N ALA A 80 -6.82 -16.07 -5.48
CA ALA A 80 -5.57 -16.47 -6.10
C ALA A 80 -4.76 -17.43 -5.19
N ALA A 81 -4.68 -17.14 -3.89
CA ALA A 81 -3.98 -17.99 -2.92
C ALA A 81 -4.61 -19.39 -2.76
N LYS A 82 -5.91 -19.54 -3.09
CA LYS A 82 -6.63 -20.81 -3.05
C LYS A 82 -6.60 -21.57 -4.38
N THR A 83 -5.90 -21.08 -5.39
CA THR A 83 -5.80 -21.75 -6.69
C THR A 83 -5.06 -23.07 -6.54
N PRO A 84 -5.65 -24.20 -6.99
CA PRO A 84 -4.97 -25.49 -6.92
C PRO A 84 -3.68 -25.53 -7.75
N GLY A 85 -2.69 -26.29 -7.29
CA GLY A 85 -1.44 -26.52 -8.03
C GLY A 85 -0.39 -25.43 -7.91
N LEU A 86 -0.58 -24.46 -7.00
CA LEU A 86 0.47 -23.49 -6.67
C LEU A 86 1.66 -24.17 -5.98
N THR A 87 2.85 -23.83 -6.41
CA THR A 87 4.08 -24.13 -5.67
C THR A 87 4.19 -23.21 -4.45
N GLU A 88 5.01 -23.57 -3.46
CA GLU A 88 5.28 -22.74 -2.28
C GLU A 88 5.80 -21.34 -2.65
N VAL A 89 6.64 -21.25 -3.68
CA VAL A 89 7.20 -19.97 -4.16
C VAL A 89 6.11 -19.08 -4.78
N GLU A 90 5.22 -19.65 -5.58
CA GLU A 90 4.11 -18.94 -6.19
C GLU A 90 3.11 -18.44 -5.13
N LEU A 91 2.78 -19.30 -4.16
CA LEU A 91 1.93 -18.91 -3.04
C LEU A 91 2.55 -17.74 -2.24
N LYS A 92 3.84 -17.81 -1.91
CA LYS A 92 4.54 -16.70 -1.24
C LYS A 92 4.48 -15.40 -2.03
N ARG A 93 4.53 -15.46 -3.36
CA ARG A 93 4.38 -14.26 -4.21
C ARG A 93 2.98 -13.67 -4.16
N VAL A 94 1.95 -14.53 -4.12
CA VAL A 94 0.56 -14.10 -3.92
C VAL A 94 0.39 -13.46 -2.53
N GLU A 95 0.93 -14.09 -1.48
CA GLU A 95 0.89 -13.56 -0.12
C GLU A 95 1.61 -12.21 0.01
N LEU A 96 2.72 -12.02 -0.70
CA LEU A 96 3.39 -10.72 -0.76
C LEU A 96 2.45 -9.64 -1.31
N ARG A 97 1.69 -9.95 -2.36
CA ARG A 97 0.70 -9.00 -2.89
C ARG A 97 -0.39 -8.69 -1.88
N ARG A 98 -0.80 -9.67 -1.10
CA ARG A 98 -1.74 -9.47 0.00
C ARG A 98 -1.20 -8.48 1.04
N LEU A 99 0.06 -8.68 1.48
CA LEU A 99 0.72 -7.76 2.41
C LEU A 99 0.82 -6.32 1.86
N ILE A 100 1.17 -6.17 0.58
CA ILE A 100 1.25 -4.87 -0.10
C ILE A 100 -0.14 -4.20 -0.16
N CYS A 101 -1.18 -4.96 -0.51
CA CYS A 101 -2.55 -4.44 -0.59
C CYS A 101 -3.07 -4.01 0.78
N GLU A 102 -2.86 -4.81 1.84
CA GLU A 102 -3.21 -4.46 3.20
C GLU A 102 -2.44 -3.23 3.71
N HIS A 103 -1.15 -3.13 3.41
CA HIS A 103 -0.37 -1.94 3.73
C HIS A 103 -0.94 -0.69 3.05
N ALA A 104 -1.29 -0.78 1.77
CA ALA A 104 -1.89 0.31 1.02
C ALA A 104 -3.26 0.72 1.60
N ARG A 105 -4.09 -0.26 1.99
CA ARG A 105 -5.39 -0.03 2.65
C ARG A 105 -5.24 0.73 3.97
N ARG A 106 -4.29 0.31 4.83
CA ARG A 106 -4.03 0.98 6.12
C ARG A 106 -3.45 2.36 5.92
N THR A 107 -2.55 2.53 4.94
CA THR A 107 -2.04 3.84 4.57
C THR A 107 -3.16 4.78 4.10
N HIS A 108 -4.09 4.29 3.29
CA HIS A 108 -5.25 5.05 2.85
C HIS A 108 -6.11 5.50 4.04
N ARG A 109 -6.45 4.60 4.98
CA ARG A 109 -7.21 4.95 6.19
C ARG A 109 -6.51 6.00 7.04
N PHE A 110 -5.19 5.86 7.22
CA PHE A 110 -4.37 6.85 7.92
C PHE A 110 -4.43 8.22 7.25
N LEU A 111 -4.32 8.28 5.90
CA LEU A 111 -4.39 9.53 5.15
C LEU A 111 -5.76 10.20 5.28
N LEU A 112 -6.84 9.44 5.18
CA LEU A 112 -8.20 9.95 5.38
C LEU A 112 -8.42 10.49 6.80
N ALA A 113 -7.93 9.76 7.81
CA ALA A 113 -8.03 10.19 9.20
C ALA A 113 -7.22 11.47 9.46
N ARG A 114 -6.02 11.60 8.84
CA ARG A 114 -5.23 12.84 8.89
C ARG A 114 -6.00 14.02 8.30
N ASP A 115 -6.60 13.82 7.14
CA ASP A 115 -7.27 14.89 6.39
C ASP A 115 -8.62 15.28 7.03
N SER A 116 -9.25 14.37 7.78
CA SER A 116 -10.47 14.65 8.55
C SER A 116 -10.24 15.51 9.79
N MET A 117 -8.98 15.68 10.21
CA MET A 117 -8.59 16.40 11.45
C MET A 117 -9.23 15.81 12.73
N ASP A 118 -9.77 14.58 12.68
CA ASP A 118 -10.28 13.88 13.86
C ASP A 118 -9.14 13.18 14.60
N LYS A 119 -8.78 13.75 15.74
CA LYS A 119 -7.70 13.28 16.62
C LYS A 119 -7.82 11.79 16.95
N LYS A 120 -9.02 11.32 17.30
CA LYS A 120 -9.24 9.94 17.73
C LYS A 120 -9.00 8.96 16.57
N SER A 121 -9.60 9.24 15.42
CA SER A 121 -9.42 8.43 14.20
C SER A 121 -7.97 8.47 13.73
N PHE A 122 -7.35 9.65 13.72
CA PHE A 122 -5.94 9.79 13.31
C PHE A 122 -5.01 8.95 14.19
N THR A 123 -5.15 9.03 15.51
CA THR A 123 -4.32 8.25 16.44
C THR A 123 -4.52 6.75 16.23
N LYS A 124 -5.78 6.30 16.14
CA LYS A 124 -6.11 4.89 15.91
C LYS A 124 -5.49 4.36 14.62
N GLU A 125 -5.69 5.05 13.50
CA GLU A 125 -5.20 4.58 12.20
C GLU A 125 -3.66 4.68 12.08
N ALA A 126 -3.04 5.66 12.75
CA ALA A 126 -1.58 5.77 12.82
C ALA A 126 -0.97 4.59 13.59
N LEU A 127 -1.55 4.22 14.73
CA LEU A 127 -1.08 3.08 15.53
C LEU A 127 -1.33 1.76 14.80
N ASP A 128 -2.50 1.56 14.18
CA ASP A 128 -2.81 0.37 13.39
C ASP A 128 -1.81 0.17 12.23
N LEU A 129 -1.48 1.24 11.51
CA LEU A 129 -0.48 1.19 10.43
C LEU A 129 0.92 0.88 10.98
N LEU A 130 1.29 1.46 12.12
CA LEU A 130 2.58 1.21 12.75
C LEU A 130 2.71 -0.25 13.21
N ASP A 131 1.71 -0.77 13.91
CA ASP A 131 1.69 -2.16 14.39
C ASP A 131 1.76 -3.15 13.23
N TYR A 132 1.03 -2.88 12.16
CA TYR A 132 1.10 -3.68 10.94
C TYR A 132 2.50 -3.68 10.33
N ARG A 133 3.16 -2.53 10.22
CA ARG A 133 4.54 -2.42 9.70
C ARG A 133 5.53 -3.17 10.58
N ILE A 134 5.40 -3.09 11.90
CA ILE A 134 6.24 -3.81 12.85
C ILE A 134 6.04 -5.33 12.69
N GLY A 135 4.79 -5.79 12.53
CA GLY A 135 4.47 -7.19 12.29
C GLY A 135 5.12 -7.71 11.02
N ILE A 136 4.95 -7.02 9.90
CA ILE A 136 5.55 -7.41 8.61
C ILE A 136 7.07 -7.56 8.73
N VAL A 137 7.74 -6.60 9.37
CA VAL A 137 9.22 -6.63 9.50
C VAL A 137 9.71 -7.82 10.33
N LYS A 138 8.94 -8.26 11.33
CA LYS A 138 9.31 -9.43 12.15
C LYS A 138 9.21 -10.74 11.39
N ASP A 139 8.23 -10.85 10.50
CA ASP A 139 7.86 -12.10 9.86
C ASP A 139 8.48 -12.27 8.46
N LEU A 140 9.03 -11.19 7.89
CA LEU A 140 9.66 -11.23 6.58
C LEU A 140 11.12 -11.70 6.69
N PRO A 141 11.56 -12.64 5.82
CA PRO A 141 12.97 -12.97 5.66
C PRO A 141 13.80 -11.71 5.33
N ASP A 142 15.06 -11.68 5.75
CA ASP A 142 15.98 -10.54 5.49
C ASP A 142 16.05 -10.10 4.02
N SER A 143 15.87 -11.05 3.09
CA SER A 143 15.79 -10.77 1.66
C SER A 143 14.58 -9.91 1.24
N TRP A 144 13.51 -9.91 2.04
CA TRP A 144 12.29 -9.13 1.78
C TRP A 144 12.33 -7.75 2.42
N GLY A 145 13.16 -7.58 3.43
CA GLY A 145 13.47 -6.28 4.00
C GLY A 145 13.96 -5.27 2.96
N ARG A 146 14.62 -5.74 1.90
CA ARG A 146 15.04 -4.90 0.77
C ARG A 146 13.87 -4.41 -0.07
N VAL A 147 12.80 -5.20 -0.21
CA VAL A 147 11.60 -4.82 -0.98
C VAL A 147 10.85 -3.67 -0.29
N PHE A 148 10.84 -3.67 1.05
CA PHE A 148 10.21 -2.63 1.86
C PHE A 148 11.23 -1.58 2.36
N ARG A 149 12.48 -1.59 1.85
CA ARG A 149 13.58 -0.73 2.33
C ARG A 149 13.74 -0.76 3.85
N SER A 150 13.46 -1.90 4.49
CA SER A 150 13.55 -2.04 5.93
C SER A 150 14.99 -2.23 6.39
N GLN A 151 15.80 -1.19 6.24
CA GLN A 151 17.03 -1.08 7.01
C GLN A 151 16.67 -0.90 8.50
N PRO A 152 17.45 -1.41 9.45
CA PRO A 152 17.21 -1.20 10.88
C PRO A 152 17.00 0.28 11.26
N ALA A 153 17.66 1.20 10.54
CA ALA A 153 17.47 2.64 10.69
C ALA A 153 16.05 3.10 10.28
N GLU A 154 15.46 2.50 9.24
CA GLU A 154 14.10 2.83 8.81
C GLU A 154 13.04 2.26 9.73
N VAL A 155 13.26 1.07 10.31
CA VAL A 155 12.37 0.54 11.35
C VAL A 155 12.36 1.47 12.56
N LYS A 156 13.51 1.99 12.96
CA LYS A 156 13.62 3.00 14.01
C LYS A 156 12.91 4.30 13.62
N TRP A 157 13.04 4.71 12.36
CA TRP A 157 12.37 5.88 11.80
C TRP A 157 10.85 5.65 11.73
N TRP A 158 10.38 4.49 11.25
CA TRP A 158 8.95 4.13 11.21
C TRP A 158 8.31 4.07 12.60
N ARG A 159 9.07 3.71 13.63
CA ARG A 159 8.61 3.78 15.04
C ARG A 159 8.56 5.23 15.55
N SER A 160 9.52 6.05 15.15
CA SER A 160 9.65 7.42 15.68
C SER A 160 8.76 8.44 14.97
N VAL A 161 8.51 8.26 13.67
CA VAL A 161 7.77 9.26 12.85
C VAL A 161 6.30 9.35 13.24
N PRO A 162 5.53 8.25 13.35
CA PRO A 162 4.15 8.35 13.81
C PRO A 162 4.07 8.96 15.22
N ARG A 163 4.94 8.58 16.14
CA ARG A 163 5.01 9.17 17.49
C ARG A 163 5.32 10.67 17.44
N LYS A 164 6.30 11.10 16.63
CA LYS A 164 6.63 12.51 16.47
C LYS A 164 5.50 13.31 15.83
N ILE A 165 4.82 12.75 14.83
CA ILE A 165 3.66 13.38 14.19
C ILE A 165 2.52 13.50 15.19
N ILE A 166 2.23 12.43 15.93
CA ILE A 166 1.18 12.41 16.96
C ILE A 166 1.53 13.39 18.08
N SER A 167 2.75 13.37 18.62
CA SER A 167 3.19 14.29 19.67
C SER A 167 3.19 15.76 19.22
N LYS A 168 3.49 16.02 17.93
CA LYS A 168 3.45 17.37 17.36
C LYS A 168 2.01 17.85 17.14
N ALA A 169 1.14 16.98 16.67
CA ALA A 169 -0.26 17.29 16.42
C ALA A 169 -1.10 17.33 17.71
N PHE A 170 -0.69 16.54 18.71
CA PHE A 170 -1.42 16.34 19.97
C PHE A 170 -0.43 16.27 21.15
N PRO A 171 0.14 17.43 21.56
CA PRO A 171 1.17 17.49 22.60
C PRO A 171 0.74 16.91 23.96
N GLU A 172 -0.56 16.90 24.22
CA GLU A 172 -1.16 16.38 25.45
C GLU A 172 -1.30 14.84 25.51
N MET A 173 -0.94 14.15 24.44
CA MET A 173 -0.97 12.68 24.44
C MET A 173 0.34 12.10 24.95
N GLU A 174 0.31 11.46 26.11
CA GLU A 174 1.34 10.55 26.56
C GLU A 174 1.26 9.27 25.72
N LEU A 175 2.24 9.06 24.86
CA LEU A 175 2.42 7.82 24.13
C LEU A 175 3.31 6.93 24.99
N ASN A 176 2.70 5.98 25.70
CA ASN A 176 3.43 4.98 26.48
C ASN A 176 4.39 4.20 25.55
N ASP A 177 5.59 3.95 26.05
CA ASP A 177 6.66 3.21 25.38
C ASP A 177 6.33 1.73 25.15
#